data_dd0db5a96366a9ef0e05584cfd8d8f3d
#
_entry.id   dd0db5a96366a9ef0e05584cfd8d8f3d
#
_cell.length_a   1.000
_cell.length_b   1.000
_cell.length_c   1.000
_cell.angle_alpha   90.00
_cell.angle_beta   90.00
_cell.angle_gamma   90.00
#
_symmetry.space_group_name_H-M   'P 1'
#
loop_
_entity.id
_entity.type
_entity.pdbx_description
1 polymer ?
#
loop_
_entity_poly.entity_id
_entity_poly.type
_entity_poly.pdbx_seq_one_letter_code
_entity_poly.pdbx_strand_id
1 'polypeptide(L)'
;QVTLYNYLKTRMGTKWVLHFDDEIFLTSINKAKWNIYAVALQDLIFYSLSYLKVFHNYQETDKANGIYEEILDKETKNGMPKEIILLAKEKFTERLKKIDWNIYYKSWPFNESALTLYEWAPIAEELKSLDRKIVLNSMILKWDNIKDEFAKLIKI
;
A
#
# COMPACT_ATOMS: atom_id res chain seq x y z
N GLN A 1 2.80 6.58 3.41
CA GLN A 1 2.59 7.80 4.21
C GLN A 1 3.10 9.05 3.48
N VAL A 2 4.39 9.13 3.12
CA VAL A 2 4.98 10.28 2.41
C VAL A 2 4.21 10.63 1.12
N THR A 3 3.83 9.64 0.34
CA THR A 3 3.09 9.85 -0.92
C THR A 3 1.72 10.46 -0.66
N LEU A 4 0.99 10.02 0.37
CA LEU A 4 -0.28 10.60 0.77
C LEU A 4 -0.11 12.08 1.17
N TYR A 5 0.85 12.38 2.04
CA TYR A 5 1.08 13.76 2.47
C TYR A 5 1.52 14.67 1.33
N ASN A 6 2.36 14.20 0.42
CA ASN A 6 2.76 14.97 -0.75
C ASN A 6 1.57 15.28 -1.66
N TYR A 7 0.67 14.31 -1.84
CA TYR A 7 -0.55 14.53 -2.62
C TYR A 7 -1.47 15.55 -1.97
N LEU A 8 -1.73 15.43 -0.66
CA LEU A 8 -2.52 16.40 0.10
C LEU A 8 -1.92 17.81 0.01
N LYS A 9 -0.62 17.94 0.26
CA LYS A 9 0.10 19.21 0.18
C LYS A 9 0.00 19.85 -1.21
N THR A 10 0.14 19.05 -2.26
CA THR A 10 0.05 19.54 -3.64
C THR A 10 -1.35 20.10 -3.94
N ARG A 11 -2.41 19.44 -3.44
CA ARG A 11 -3.79 19.85 -3.71
C ARG A 11 -4.30 20.97 -2.81
N MET A 12 -3.91 20.96 -1.56
CA MET A 12 -4.37 21.95 -0.58
C MET A 12 -3.47 23.18 -0.51
N GLY A 13 -2.30 23.13 -1.15
CA GLY A 13 -1.31 24.18 -1.12
C GLY A 13 -0.83 24.48 0.31
N THR A 14 -0.46 25.73 0.59
CA THR A 14 0.00 26.15 1.91
C THR A 14 -1.08 26.07 3.01
N LYS A 15 -2.35 26.00 2.61
CA LYS A 15 -3.48 25.94 3.55
C LYS A 15 -3.66 24.57 4.19
N TRP A 16 -3.01 23.53 3.68
CA TRP A 16 -3.16 22.16 4.24
C TRP A 16 -2.79 22.09 5.73
N VAL A 17 -1.84 22.90 6.17
CA VAL A 17 -1.39 22.97 7.57
C VAL A 17 -2.52 23.45 8.49
N LEU A 18 -3.42 24.32 8.01
CA LEU A 18 -4.55 24.85 8.79
C LEU A 18 -5.60 23.79 9.13
N HIS A 19 -5.59 22.66 8.43
CA HIS A 19 -6.53 21.56 8.67
C HIS A 19 -6.05 20.58 9.74
N PHE A 20 -4.83 20.74 10.27
CA PHE A 20 -4.34 19.88 11.36
C PHE A 20 -5.01 20.14 12.70
N ASP A 21 -5.77 21.24 12.85
CA ASP A 21 -6.63 21.50 14.01
C ASP A 21 -8.04 20.90 13.83
N ASP A 22 -8.36 20.32 12.68
CA ASP A 22 -9.64 19.68 12.37
C ASP A 22 -9.56 18.19 12.67
N GLU A 23 -10.25 17.73 13.71
CA GLU A 23 -10.29 16.33 14.14
C GLU A 23 -10.87 15.39 13.08
N ILE A 24 -11.82 15.87 12.28
CA ILE A 24 -12.43 15.08 11.19
C ILE A 24 -11.37 14.82 10.11
N PHE A 25 -10.62 15.85 9.75
CA PHE A 25 -9.55 15.75 8.77
C PHE A 25 -8.43 14.82 9.25
N LEU A 26 -7.98 14.96 10.50
CA LEU A 26 -6.97 14.09 11.10
C LEU A 26 -7.42 12.64 11.15
N THR A 27 -8.68 12.39 11.52
CA THR A 27 -9.24 11.05 11.53
C THR A 27 -9.27 10.45 10.13
N SER A 28 -9.64 11.25 9.11
CA SER A 28 -9.67 10.82 7.71
C SER A 28 -8.26 10.49 7.20
N ILE A 29 -7.26 11.31 7.51
CA ILE A 29 -5.85 11.03 7.18
C ILE A 29 -5.39 9.74 7.85
N ASN A 30 -5.70 9.55 9.12
CA ASN A 30 -5.27 8.35 9.84
C ASN A 30 -5.90 7.07 9.26
N LYS A 31 -7.18 7.10 8.92
CA LYS A 31 -7.85 6.00 8.21
C LYS A 31 -7.20 5.74 6.85
N ALA A 32 -6.97 6.79 6.06
CA ALA A 32 -6.32 6.68 4.76
C ALA A 32 -4.92 6.06 4.89
N LYS A 33 -4.11 6.56 5.82
CA LYS A 33 -2.75 6.05 6.10
C LYS A 33 -2.74 4.54 6.34
N TRP A 34 -3.62 4.04 7.20
CA TRP A 34 -3.63 2.63 7.58
C TRP A 34 -4.19 1.72 6.47
N ASN A 35 -5.22 2.16 5.75
CA ASN A 35 -5.73 1.40 4.60
C ASN A 35 -4.69 1.31 3.47
N ILE A 36 -4.02 2.41 3.15
CA ILE A 36 -2.95 2.43 2.14
C ILE A 36 -1.77 1.55 2.58
N TYR A 37 -1.37 1.63 3.86
CA TYR A 37 -0.30 0.80 4.41
C TYR A 37 -0.61 -0.70 4.29
N ALA A 38 -1.81 -1.11 4.71
CA ALA A 38 -2.23 -2.51 4.66
C ALA A 38 -2.17 -3.08 3.24
N VAL A 39 -2.68 -2.33 2.24
CA VAL A 39 -2.67 -2.78 0.85
C VAL A 39 -1.27 -2.73 0.24
N ALA A 40 -0.47 -1.71 0.57
CA ALA A 40 0.92 -1.63 0.12
C ALA A 40 1.75 -2.81 0.65
N LEU A 41 1.52 -3.24 1.89
CA LEU A 41 2.16 -4.42 2.46
C LEU A 41 1.74 -5.71 1.73
N GLN A 42 0.44 -5.84 1.35
CA GLN A 42 -0.02 -6.96 0.52
C GLN A 42 0.72 -7.03 -0.80
N ASP A 43 0.76 -5.90 -1.52
CA ASP A 43 1.43 -5.81 -2.81
C ASP A 43 2.92 -6.14 -2.70
N LEU A 44 3.58 -5.68 -1.62
CA LEU A 44 4.99 -5.96 -1.37
C LEU A 44 5.24 -7.46 -1.13
N ILE A 45 4.42 -8.11 -0.31
CA ILE A 45 4.54 -9.54 -0.03
C ILE A 45 4.32 -10.35 -1.31
N PHE A 46 3.27 -10.06 -2.06
CA PHE A 46 2.99 -10.76 -3.32
C PHE A 46 4.10 -10.57 -4.34
N TYR A 47 4.61 -9.34 -4.49
CA TYR A 47 5.74 -9.06 -5.37
C TYR A 47 6.99 -9.83 -4.96
N SER A 48 7.37 -9.72 -3.69
CA SER A 48 8.60 -10.32 -3.17
C SER A 48 8.60 -11.83 -3.29
N LEU A 49 7.52 -12.49 -2.88
CA LEU A 49 7.41 -13.96 -2.97
C LEU A 49 7.31 -14.46 -4.40
N SER A 50 6.59 -13.74 -5.28
CA SER A 50 6.53 -14.06 -6.70
C SER A 50 7.92 -13.94 -7.35
N TYR A 51 8.65 -12.88 -7.06
CA TYR A 51 10.00 -12.67 -7.56
C TYR A 51 10.97 -13.76 -7.08
N LEU A 52 10.98 -14.04 -5.77
CA LEU A 52 11.82 -15.08 -5.18
C LEU A 52 11.50 -16.46 -5.74
N LYS A 53 10.22 -16.76 -5.96
CA LYS A 53 9.81 -18.04 -6.59
C LYS A 53 10.40 -18.19 -7.98
N VAL A 54 10.30 -17.16 -8.81
CA VAL A 54 10.70 -17.25 -10.23
C VAL A 54 12.23 -17.21 -10.39
N PHE A 55 12.92 -16.35 -9.65
CA PHE A 55 14.36 -16.10 -9.86
C PHE A 55 15.27 -16.82 -8.88
N HIS A 56 14.76 -17.24 -7.72
CA HIS A 56 15.53 -17.87 -6.66
C HIS A 56 14.98 -19.25 -6.23
N ASN A 57 14.06 -19.82 -7.01
CA ASN A 57 13.44 -21.13 -6.73
C ASN A 57 12.84 -21.27 -5.33
N TYR A 58 12.31 -20.17 -4.76
CA TYR A 58 11.70 -20.17 -3.45
C TYR A 58 10.30 -20.83 -3.51
N GLN A 59 10.06 -21.86 -2.69
CA GLN A 59 8.82 -22.64 -2.78
C GLN A 59 7.80 -22.32 -1.69
N GLU A 60 8.15 -21.57 -0.65
CA GLU A 60 7.31 -21.36 0.54
C GLU A 60 6.34 -20.17 0.39
N THR A 61 5.65 -20.08 -0.76
CA THR A 61 4.65 -19.02 -1.00
C THR A 61 3.39 -19.16 -0.14
N ASP A 62 3.14 -20.33 0.41
CA ASP A 62 2.10 -20.63 1.39
C ASP A 62 2.29 -19.88 2.71
N LYS A 63 3.51 -19.46 3.03
CA LYS A 63 3.79 -18.62 4.20
C LYS A 63 3.30 -17.16 4.09
N ALA A 64 2.86 -16.73 2.91
CA ALA A 64 2.41 -15.36 2.67
C ALA A 64 1.39 -14.84 3.71
N ASN A 65 0.39 -15.67 4.05
CA ASN A 65 -0.62 -15.28 5.02
C ASN A 65 -0.05 -15.08 6.42
N GLY A 66 0.79 -16.01 6.88
CA GLY A 66 1.44 -15.91 8.20
C GLY A 66 2.33 -14.67 8.31
N ILE A 67 3.11 -14.37 7.26
CA ILE A 67 3.97 -13.17 7.20
C ILE A 67 3.11 -11.90 7.32
N TYR A 68 2.02 -11.83 6.54
CA TYR A 68 1.14 -10.66 6.57
C TYR A 68 0.50 -10.44 7.93
N GLU A 69 -0.06 -11.50 8.52
CA GLU A 69 -0.72 -11.45 9.83
C GLU A 69 0.26 -11.03 10.92
N GLU A 70 1.46 -11.61 10.96
CA GLU A 70 2.48 -11.27 11.95
C GLU A 70 2.88 -9.79 11.90
N ILE A 71 3.02 -9.22 10.70
CA ILE A 71 3.36 -7.80 10.55
C ILE A 71 2.20 -6.93 11.01
N LEU A 72 0.95 -7.23 10.60
CA LEU A 72 -0.21 -6.44 10.99
C LEU A 72 -0.48 -6.47 12.51
N ASP A 73 -0.25 -7.62 13.15
CA ASP A 73 -0.43 -7.74 14.60
C ASP A 73 0.57 -6.87 15.38
N LYS A 74 1.78 -6.69 14.85
CA LYS A 74 2.77 -5.75 15.39
C LYS A 74 2.31 -4.29 15.26
N GLU A 75 1.60 -3.95 14.18
CA GLU A 75 1.11 -2.59 13.94
C GLU A 75 0.01 -2.14 14.91
N THR A 76 -0.62 -3.08 15.64
CA THR A 76 -1.53 -2.72 16.75
C THR A 76 -0.84 -1.82 17.78
N LYS A 77 0.44 -2.09 18.07
CA LYS A 77 1.25 -1.29 19.00
C LYS A 77 1.56 0.11 18.45
N ASN A 78 1.54 0.27 17.15
CA ASN A 78 1.76 1.53 16.44
C ASN A 78 0.46 2.32 16.22
N GLY A 79 -0.67 1.83 16.77
CA GLY A 79 -1.97 2.50 16.73
C GLY A 79 -2.81 2.18 15.50
N MET A 80 -2.54 1.08 14.78
CA MET A 80 -3.43 0.63 13.72
C MET A 80 -4.75 0.13 14.33
N PRO A 81 -5.92 0.66 13.90
CA PRO A 81 -7.23 0.23 14.42
C PRO A 81 -7.50 -1.25 14.16
N LYS A 82 -8.06 -1.95 15.16
CA LYS A 82 -8.34 -3.38 15.06
C LYS A 82 -9.29 -3.74 13.93
N GLU A 83 -10.29 -2.91 13.69
CA GLU A 83 -11.24 -3.10 12.59
C GLU A 83 -10.56 -3.04 11.22
N ILE A 84 -9.55 -2.18 11.04
CA ILE A 84 -8.77 -2.11 9.80
C ILE A 84 -7.90 -3.36 9.66
N ILE A 85 -7.30 -3.85 10.75
CA ILE A 85 -6.50 -5.08 10.74
C ILE A 85 -7.36 -6.28 10.32
N LEU A 86 -8.53 -6.45 10.91
CA LEU A 86 -9.43 -7.56 10.59
C LEU A 86 -9.85 -7.54 9.11
N LEU A 87 -10.30 -6.40 8.63
CA LEU A 87 -10.70 -6.22 7.23
C LEU A 87 -9.51 -6.44 6.27
N ALA A 88 -8.33 -5.98 6.65
CA ALA A 88 -7.13 -6.16 5.85
C ALA A 88 -6.71 -7.64 5.73
N LYS A 89 -6.80 -8.42 6.82
CA LYS A 89 -6.54 -9.87 6.82
C LYS A 89 -7.54 -10.62 5.93
N GLU A 90 -8.82 -10.30 6.02
CA GLU A 90 -9.86 -10.87 5.16
C GLU A 90 -9.58 -10.60 3.68
N LYS A 91 -9.34 -9.34 3.31
CA LYS A 91 -9.01 -8.93 1.94
C LYS A 91 -7.73 -9.58 1.42
N PHE A 92 -6.71 -9.72 2.29
CA PHE A 92 -5.48 -10.42 1.92
C PHE A 92 -5.75 -11.86 1.53
N THR A 93 -6.52 -12.59 2.37
CA THR A 93 -6.88 -13.99 2.11
C THR A 93 -7.65 -14.15 0.81
N GLU A 94 -8.56 -13.22 0.49
CA GLU A 94 -9.29 -13.23 -0.78
C GLU A 94 -8.38 -12.97 -1.99
N ARG A 95 -7.46 -12.03 -1.87
CA ARG A 95 -6.48 -11.73 -2.93
C ARG A 95 -5.53 -12.89 -3.13
N LEU A 96 -5.04 -13.51 -2.04
CA LEU A 96 -4.12 -14.63 -2.05
C LEU A 96 -4.63 -15.80 -2.91
N LYS A 97 -5.93 -16.07 -2.87
CA LYS A 97 -6.57 -17.13 -3.68
C LYS A 97 -6.48 -16.89 -5.20
N LYS A 98 -6.22 -15.64 -5.61
CA LYS A 98 -6.20 -15.21 -7.01
C LYS A 98 -4.80 -14.96 -7.55
N ILE A 99 -3.77 -15.07 -6.70
CA ILE A 99 -2.38 -14.77 -7.07
C ILE A 99 -1.79 -15.89 -7.92
N ASP A 100 -1.35 -15.56 -9.12
CA ASP A 100 -0.43 -16.40 -9.88
C ASP A 100 1.00 -16.00 -9.56
N TRP A 101 1.65 -16.81 -8.74
CA TRP A 101 3.00 -16.60 -8.24
C TRP A 101 4.07 -16.58 -9.33
N ASN A 102 3.80 -17.10 -10.54
CA ASN A 102 4.77 -17.14 -11.62
C ASN A 102 4.79 -15.85 -12.44
N ILE A 103 3.74 -15.04 -12.33
CA ILE A 103 3.60 -13.84 -13.16
C ILE A 103 3.35 -12.56 -12.36
N TYR A 104 2.96 -12.64 -11.07
CA TYR A 104 2.55 -11.47 -10.30
C TYR A 104 3.63 -10.37 -10.26
N TYR A 105 4.91 -10.72 -10.14
CA TYR A 105 6.02 -9.77 -10.10
C TYR A 105 6.09 -8.81 -11.28
N LYS A 106 5.50 -9.18 -12.42
CA LYS A 106 5.48 -8.37 -13.67
C LYS A 106 4.08 -7.88 -14.07
N SER A 107 3.02 -8.31 -13.37
CA SER A 107 1.61 -8.06 -13.71
C SER A 107 1.04 -6.83 -12.99
N TRP A 108 1.71 -5.68 -13.08
CA TRP A 108 1.31 -4.46 -12.35
C TRP A 108 1.18 -4.68 -10.83
N PRO A 109 2.23 -5.19 -10.17
CA PRO A 109 2.15 -5.73 -8.83
C PRO A 109 1.72 -4.73 -7.75
N PHE A 110 1.77 -3.42 -8.03
CA PHE A 110 1.45 -2.36 -7.06
C PHE A 110 0.22 -1.53 -7.45
N ASN A 111 -0.62 -2.05 -8.33
CA ASN A 111 -1.81 -1.37 -8.78
C ASN A 111 -2.82 -1.13 -7.65
N GLU A 112 -3.01 -2.12 -6.78
CA GLU A 112 -3.98 -2.03 -5.69
C GLU A 112 -3.60 -0.95 -4.66
N SER A 113 -2.31 -0.82 -4.31
CA SER A 113 -1.87 0.25 -3.43
C SER A 113 -2.01 1.64 -4.07
N ALA A 114 -1.83 1.75 -5.38
CA ALA A 114 -2.05 3.00 -6.11
C ALA A 114 -3.54 3.40 -6.12
N LEU A 115 -4.42 2.44 -6.38
CA LEU A 115 -5.87 2.65 -6.32
C LEU A 115 -6.32 3.00 -4.90
N THR A 116 -5.81 2.31 -3.90
CA THR A 116 -6.13 2.59 -2.50
C THR A 116 -5.68 3.98 -2.07
N LEU A 117 -4.51 4.46 -2.52
CA LEU A 117 -4.09 5.85 -2.28
C LEU A 117 -5.09 6.83 -2.88
N TYR A 118 -5.51 6.60 -4.12
CA TYR A 118 -6.48 7.44 -4.80
C TYR A 118 -7.83 7.46 -4.09
N GLU A 119 -8.34 6.30 -3.70
CA GLU A 119 -9.65 6.16 -3.05
C GLU A 119 -9.69 6.80 -1.66
N TRP A 120 -8.67 6.53 -0.84
CA TRP A 120 -8.66 6.94 0.57
C TRP A 120 -8.10 8.34 0.83
N ALA A 121 -7.44 8.98 -0.13
CA ALA A 121 -6.99 10.36 0.06
C ALA A 121 -8.17 11.27 0.38
N PRO A 122 -8.17 12.01 1.50
CA PRO A 122 -9.28 12.89 1.92
C PRO A 122 -9.30 14.18 1.10
N ILE A 123 -9.61 14.05 -0.17
CA ILE A 123 -9.74 15.13 -1.17
C ILE A 123 -11.11 15.00 -1.82
N ALA A 124 -11.75 16.12 -2.15
CA ALA A 124 -13.04 16.13 -2.83
C ALA A 124 -13.00 15.37 -4.16
N GLU A 125 -14.05 14.59 -4.45
CA GLU A 125 -14.09 13.68 -5.60
C GLU A 125 -13.91 14.40 -6.95
N GLU A 126 -14.42 15.62 -7.07
CA GLU A 126 -14.27 16.45 -8.27
C GLU A 126 -12.80 16.77 -8.56
N LEU A 127 -12.00 16.99 -7.51
CA LEU A 127 -10.56 17.23 -7.62
C LEU A 127 -9.80 15.94 -7.88
N LYS A 128 -10.18 14.83 -7.20
CA LYS A 128 -9.55 13.53 -7.42
C LYS A 128 -9.68 13.07 -8.86
N SER A 129 -10.84 13.25 -9.47
CA SER A 129 -11.08 12.79 -10.85
C SER A 129 -10.07 13.34 -11.85
N LEU A 130 -9.65 14.59 -11.66
CA LEU A 130 -8.62 15.24 -12.47
C LEU A 130 -7.22 14.68 -12.25
N ASP A 131 -6.98 14.10 -11.07
CA ASP A 131 -5.65 13.67 -10.63
C ASP A 131 -5.39 12.18 -10.79
N ARG A 132 -6.40 11.40 -11.12
CA ARG A 132 -6.30 9.93 -11.08
C ARG A 132 -5.02 9.41 -11.74
N LYS A 133 -4.74 9.85 -12.96
CA LYS A 133 -3.56 9.42 -13.71
C LYS A 133 -2.25 9.83 -13.03
N ILE A 134 -2.20 11.04 -12.49
CA ILE A 134 -1.00 11.59 -11.81
C ILE A 134 -0.74 10.82 -10.53
N VAL A 135 -1.77 10.55 -9.72
CA VAL A 135 -1.65 9.80 -8.46
C VAL A 135 -1.19 8.38 -8.72
N LEU A 136 -1.81 7.67 -9.66
CA LEU A 136 -1.42 6.31 -10.01
C LEU A 136 0.04 6.24 -10.50
N ASN A 137 0.45 7.13 -11.39
CA ASN A 137 1.82 7.18 -11.89
C ASN A 137 2.83 7.53 -10.78
N SER A 138 2.49 8.42 -9.85
CA SER A 138 3.38 8.77 -8.73
C SER A 138 3.65 7.58 -7.80
N MET A 139 2.66 6.72 -7.60
CA MET A 139 2.84 5.47 -6.84
C MET A 139 3.71 4.48 -7.60
N ILE A 140 3.51 4.31 -8.90
CA ILE A 140 4.34 3.42 -9.73
C ILE A 140 5.82 3.80 -9.62
N LEU A 141 6.15 5.08 -9.76
CA LEU A 141 7.54 5.57 -9.62
C LEU A 141 8.14 5.29 -8.24
N LYS A 142 7.34 5.37 -7.16
CA LYS A 142 7.79 4.99 -5.81
C LYS A 142 8.10 3.50 -5.69
N TRP A 143 7.29 2.68 -6.31
CA TRP A 143 7.48 1.24 -6.29
C TRP A 143 8.69 0.79 -7.13
N ASP A 144 9.07 1.50 -8.18
CA ASP A 144 10.29 1.20 -8.94
C ASP A 144 11.53 1.31 -8.04
N ASN A 145 11.60 2.35 -7.20
CA ASN A 145 12.67 2.46 -6.20
C ASN A 145 12.67 1.28 -5.20
N ILE A 146 11.49 0.83 -4.76
CA ILE A 146 11.37 -0.32 -3.84
C ILE A 146 11.81 -1.62 -4.52
N LYS A 147 11.46 -1.83 -5.78
CA LYS A 147 11.94 -2.98 -6.57
C LYS A 147 13.46 -2.99 -6.67
N ASP A 148 14.07 -1.83 -6.92
CA ASP A 148 15.53 -1.69 -7.02
C ASP A 148 16.20 -2.01 -5.68
N GLU A 149 15.68 -1.51 -4.56
CA GLU A 149 16.19 -1.82 -3.23
C GLU A 149 16.00 -3.31 -2.88
N PHE A 150 14.83 -3.89 -3.19
CA PHE A 150 14.60 -5.31 -3.00
C PHE A 150 15.60 -6.15 -3.81
N ALA A 151 15.83 -5.81 -5.08
CA ALA A 151 16.79 -6.50 -5.93
C ALA A 151 18.23 -6.42 -5.40
N LYS A 152 18.61 -5.34 -4.72
CA LYS A 152 19.93 -5.23 -4.06
C LYS A 152 20.02 -6.14 -2.85
N LEU A 153 18.96 -6.22 -2.02
CA LEU A 153 18.92 -7.05 -0.81
C LEU A 153 19.05 -8.54 -1.09
N ILE A 154 18.52 -9.03 -2.20
CA ILE A 154 18.55 -10.46 -2.55
C ILE A 154 19.79 -10.88 -3.35
N LYS A 155 20.64 -9.95 -3.76
CA LYS A 155 21.94 -10.26 -4.39
C LYS A 155 23.06 -10.57 -3.41
N ILE A 156 22.76 -10.51 -2.10
CA ILE A 156 23.63 -10.91 -1.03
C ILE A 156 23.42 -12.40 -0.73
#